data_f757d70dd9240ed6bae6821f56e9348b
#
_entry.id   f757d70dd9240ed6bae6821f56e9348b
#
_cell.length_a   1.000
_cell.length_b   1.000
_cell.length_c   1.000
_cell.angle_alpha   90.00
_cell.angle_beta   90.00
_cell.angle_gamma   90.00
#
_symmetry.space_group_name_H-M   'P 1'
#
loop_
_entity.id
_entity.type
_entity.pdbx_description
1 polymer ?
#
loop_
_entity_poly.entity_id
_entity_poly.type
_entity_poly.pdbx_seq_one_letter_code
_entity_poly.pdbx_strand_id
1 'polypeptide(L)'
;VAEIFDVPVVFAKKTQTKNIAGDVYTTKVESFTHGRVYDIIVSKEFLGEGDRVLLIDDFLANGKALEGLAKLVKDSGAELVGAGVVIEKGFQPGGDFLRKQTHLESLAIVDAMDEKTGEITFRE
;
A
#
# COMPACT_ATOMS: atom_id res chain seq x y z
N VAL A 1 9.11 12.21 2.26
CA VAL A 1 9.39 11.68 0.90
C VAL A 1 8.98 12.70 -0.17
N ALA A 2 7.72 13.14 -0.15
CA ALA A 2 7.22 14.06 -1.17
C ALA A 2 7.99 15.39 -1.21
N GLU A 3 8.37 15.92 -0.08
CA GLU A 3 9.16 17.16 0.02
C GLU A 3 10.53 17.02 -0.67
N ILE A 4 11.20 15.89 -0.44
CA ILE A 4 12.53 15.64 -1.04
C ILE A 4 12.43 15.51 -2.56
N PHE A 5 11.40 14.84 -3.06
CA PHE A 5 11.16 14.68 -4.49
C PHE A 5 10.45 15.87 -5.14
N ASP A 6 10.01 16.84 -4.35
CA ASP A 6 9.22 18.00 -4.81
C ASP A 6 7.99 17.57 -5.62
N VAL A 7 7.20 16.70 -5.06
CA VAL A 7 5.99 16.16 -5.68
C VAL A 7 4.80 16.27 -4.73
N PRO A 8 3.57 16.31 -5.27
CA PRO A 8 2.39 16.34 -4.42
C PRO A 8 2.14 14.99 -3.72
N VAL A 9 1.43 15.05 -2.60
CA VAL A 9 0.96 13.87 -1.87
C VAL A 9 -0.53 13.70 -2.12
N VAL A 10 -0.91 12.49 -2.53
CA VAL A 10 -2.31 12.11 -2.69
C VAL A 10 -2.65 11.07 -1.64
N PHE A 11 -3.64 11.36 -0.80
CA PHE A 11 -4.06 10.43 0.24
C PHE A 11 -5.11 9.46 -0.26
N ALA A 12 -4.87 8.17 -0.01
CA ALA A 12 -5.87 7.14 -0.15
C ALA A 12 -6.62 6.99 1.18
N LYS A 13 -7.94 7.01 1.14
CA LYS A 13 -8.77 6.94 2.34
C LYS A 13 -9.44 5.58 2.46
N LYS A 14 -9.45 5.05 3.68
CA LYS A 14 -10.27 3.89 4.02
C LYS A 14 -11.67 4.34 4.36
N THR A 15 -12.68 3.66 3.83
CA THR A 15 -14.06 3.95 4.15
C THR A 15 -14.89 2.67 4.26
N GLN A 16 -15.85 2.69 5.17
CA GLN A 16 -16.86 1.64 5.30
C GLN A 16 -18.22 2.11 4.79
N THR A 17 -18.33 3.36 4.34
CA THR A 17 -19.59 3.92 3.89
C THR A 17 -19.93 3.44 2.48
N LYS A 18 -21.17 3.00 2.31
CA LYS A 18 -21.70 2.56 1.01
C LYS A 18 -21.93 3.70 0.03
N ASN A 19 -21.98 4.93 0.54
CA ASN A 19 -22.24 6.14 -0.25
C ASN A 19 -20.92 6.89 -0.47
N ILE A 20 -20.20 6.50 -1.51
CA ILE A 20 -19.01 7.21 -1.94
C ILE A 20 -19.47 8.33 -2.86
N ALA A 21 -19.35 9.59 -2.39
CA ALA A 21 -19.71 10.76 -3.16
C ALA A 21 -18.53 11.25 -3.98
N GLY A 22 -18.78 11.63 -5.23
CA GLY A 22 -17.80 12.26 -6.11
C GLY A 22 -17.07 11.27 -7.02
N ASP A 23 -16.17 11.82 -7.83
CA ASP A 23 -15.36 11.04 -8.78
C ASP A 23 -14.15 10.46 -8.06
N VAL A 24 -14.20 9.17 -7.76
CA VAL A 24 -13.14 8.46 -7.07
C VAL A 24 -12.84 7.13 -7.74
N TYR A 25 -11.59 6.72 -7.67
CA TYR A 25 -11.20 5.32 -7.87
C TYR A 25 -11.42 4.59 -6.56
N THR A 26 -11.95 3.39 -6.62
CA THR A 26 -12.22 2.58 -5.44
C THR A 26 -11.83 1.12 -5.65
N THR A 27 -11.37 0.49 -4.60
CA THR A 27 -11.14 -0.95 -4.55
C THR A 27 -11.46 -1.49 -3.17
N LYS A 28 -11.89 -2.75 -3.12
CA LYS A 28 -12.17 -3.43 -1.86
C LYS A 28 -10.92 -4.11 -1.35
N VAL A 29 -10.69 -3.98 -0.05
CA VAL A 29 -9.59 -4.62 0.65
C VAL A 29 -10.12 -5.38 1.85
N GLU A 30 -9.70 -6.63 1.99
CA GLU A 30 -10.07 -7.46 3.11
C GLU A 30 -9.03 -7.32 4.22
N SER A 31 -9.52 -7.00 5.43
CA SER A 31 -8.67 -6.93 6.61
C SER A 31 -8.82 -8.20 7.43
N PHE A 32 -7.78 -9.01 7.48
CA PHE A 32 -7.77 -10.24 8.26
C PHE A 32 -7.80 -9.98 9.77
N THR A 33 -7.18 -8.88 10.21
CA THR A 33 -7.11 -8.52 11.62
C THR A 33 -8.50 -8.25 12.23
N HIS A 34 -9.40 -7.68 11.44
CA HIS A 34 -10.73 -7.29 11.89
C HIS A 34 -11.86 -8.08 11.22
N GLY A 35 -11.54 -9.00 10.31
CA GLY A 35 -12.54 -9.77 9.56
C GLY A 35 -13.49 -8.90 8.74
N ARG A 36 -13.07 -7.71 8.34
CA ARG A 36 -13.91 -6.74 7.64
C ARG A 36 -13.36 -6.41 6.26
N VAL A 37 -14.29 -6.15 5.35
CA VAL A 37 -13.97 -5.59 4.04
C VAL A 37 -14.17 -4.09 4.10
N TYR A 38 -13.20 -3.33 3.64
CA TYR A 38 -13.31 -1.88 3.54
C TYR A 38 -12.93 -1.44 2.13
N ASP A 39 -13.38 -0.24 1.76
CA ASP A 39 -13.02 0.36 0.49
C ASP A 39 -11.86 1.33 0.68
N ILE A 40 -10.92 1.30 -0.25
CA ILE A 40 -9.91 2.35 -0.40
C ILE A 40 -10.35 3.23 -1.54
N ILE A 41 -10.35 4.54 -1.31
CA ILE A 41 -10.74 5.53 -2.31
C ILE A 41 -9.63 6.55 -2.55
N VAL A 42 -9.48 6.95 -3.82
CA VAL A 42 -8.58 8.03 -4.23
C VAL A 42 -9.34 8.93 -5.19
N SER A 43 -9.25 10.24 -4.99
CA SER A 43 -9.92 11.20 -5.87
C SER A 43 -9.36 11.18 -7.29
N LYS A 44 -10.23 11.12 -8.28
CA LYS A 44 -9.85 11.22 -9.70
C LYS A 44 -9.28 12.58 -10.07
N GLU A 45 -9.54 13.60 -9.26
CA GLU A 45 -8.97 14.93 -9.44
C GLU A 45 -7.45 14.92 -9.33
N PHE A 46 -6.89 14.03 -8.48
CA PHE A 46 -5.47 14.01 -8.15
C PHE A 46 -4.71 12.83 -8.75
N LEU A 47 -5.38 11.92 -9.44
CA LEU A 47 -4.75 10.74 -10.00
C LEU A 47 -5.36 10.40 -11.36
N GLY A 48 -4.51 10.26 -12.37
CA GLY A 48 -4.98 9.94 -13.70
C GLY A 48 -3.87 9.54 -14.65
N GLU A 49 -4.24 9.37 -15.91
CA GLU A 49 -3.33 9.00 -16.99
C GLU A 49 -2.18 10.01 -17.10
N GLY A 50 -0.98 9.51 -17.29
CA GLY A 50 0.22 10.31 -17.37
C GLY A 50 0.93 10.55 -16.05
N ASP A 51 0.30 10.23 -14.92
CA ASP A 51 0.93 10.34 -13.61
C ASP A 51 1.89 9.16 -13.37
N ARG A 52 2.96 9.45 -12.66
CA ARG A 52 3.92 8.44 -12.18
C ARG A 52 3.80 8.37 -10.66
N VAL A 53 3.45 7.20 -10.14
CA VAL A 53 3.04 7.03 -8.75
C VAL A 53 4.06 6.20 -7.97
N LEU A 54 4.47 6.75 -6.83
CA LEU A 54 5.20 6.03 -5.81
C LEU A 54 4.24 5.76 -4.65
N LEU A 55 4.01 4.51 -4.32
CA LEU A 55 3.18 4.14 -3.17
C LEU A 55 4.02 4.19 -1.90
N ILE A 56 3.47 4.80 -0.85
CA ILE A 56 4.12 4.88 0.46
C ILE A 56 3.15 4.37 1.52
N ASP A 57 3.62 3.46 2.35
CA ASP A 57 2.86 2.94 3.48
C ASP A 57 3.80 2.71 4.67
N ASP A 58 3.23 2.54 5.85
CA ASP A 58 4.01 2.32 7.06
C ASP A 58 4.39 0.85 7.25
N PHE A 59 3.45 -0.06 7.05
CA PHE A 59 3.61 -1.48 7.40
C PHE A 59 3.17 -2.38 6.26
N LEU A 60 4.02 -3.34 5.91
CA LEU A 60 3.69 -4.33 4.88
C LEU A 60 3.67 -5.73 5.50
N ALA A 61 2.50 -6.33 5.55
CA ALA A 61 2.29 -7.68 6.05
C ALA A 61 1.79 -8.62 4.93
N ASN A 62 0.47 -8.82 4.84
CA ASN A 62 -0.09 -9.65 3.78
C ASN A 62 -0.15 -8.93 2.41
N GLY A 63 0.03 -7.62 2.41
CA GLY A 63 0.08 -6.82 1.18
C GLY A 63 -1.25 -6.43 0.57
N LYS A 64 -2.36 -6.73 1.24
CA LYS A 64 -3.69 -6.48 0.66
C LYS A 64 -3.96 -4.99 0.42
N ALA A 65 -3.55 -4.12 1.35
CA ALA A 65 -3.73 -2.67 1.19
C ALA A 65 -2.90 -2.14 0.01
N LEU A 66 -1.63 -2.49 -0.08
CA LEU A 66 -0.77 -2.05 -1.18
C LEU A 66 -1.16 -2.69 -2.51
N GLU A 67 -1.62 -3.94 -2.50
CA GLU A 67 -2.20 -4.58 -3.68
C GLU A 67 -3.40 -3.80 -4.20
N GLY A 68 -4.29 -3.39 -3.29
CA GLY A 68 -5.44 -2.55 -3.64
C GLY A 68 -5.02 -1.19 -4.20
N LEU A 69 -4.03 -0.54 -3.61
CA LEU A 69 -3.50 0.72 -4.11
C LEU A 69 -2.86 0.56 -5.49
N ALA A 70 -2.10 -0.51 -5.71
CA ALA A 70 -1.50 -0.80 -7.00
C ALA A 70 -2.57 -1.00 -8.08
N LYS A 71 -3.67 -1.66 -7.74
CA LYS A 71 -4.81 -1.82 -8.63
C LYS A 71 -5.44 -0.47 -8.98
N LEU A 72 -5.63 0.41 -7.99
CA LEU A 72 -6.15 1.76 -8.25
C LEU A 72 -5.26 2.55 -9.20
N VAL A 73 -3.95 2.45 -9.05
CA VAL A 73 -3.00 3.11 -9.95
C VAL A 73 -3.18 2.59 -11.38
N LYS A 74 -3.31 1.29 -11.56
CA LYS A 74 -3.56 0.71 -12.89
C LYS A 74 -4.89 1.17 -13.47
N ASP A 75 -5.95 1.15 -12.66
CA ASP A 75 -7.30 1.55 -13.11
C ASP A 75 -7.35 3.03 -13.51
N SER A 76 -6.51 3.85 -12.91
CA SER A 76 -6.41 5.29 -13.25
C SER A 76 -5.66 5.57 -14.55
N GLY A 77 -4.96 4.58 -15.10
CA GLY A 77 -4.07 4.76 -16.22
C GLY A 77 -2.70 5.35 -15.86
N ALA A 78 -2.43 5.57 -14.58
CA ALA A 78 -1.13 6.05 -14.11
C ALA A 78 -0.09 4.93 -14.11
N GLU A 79 1.18 5.32 -14.10
CA GLU A 79 2.30 4.39 -14.03
C GLU A 79 2.72 4.16 -12.57
N LEU A 80 2.80 2.90 -12.15
CA LEU A 80 3.34 2.55 -10.85
C LEU A 80 4.86 2.42 -10.97
N VAL A 81 5.59 3.37 -10.37
CA VAL A 81 7.06 3.42 -10.48
C VAL A 81 7.77 2.71 -9.33
N GLY A 82 7.09 2.52 -8.22
CA GLY A 82 7.67 1.83 -7.07
C GLY A 82 6.78 1.89 -5.85
N ALA A 83 7.24 1.25 -4.79
CA ALA A 83 6.61 1.28 -3.48
C ALA A 83 7.67 1.35 -2.39
N GLY A 84 7.37 2.10 -1.34
CA GLY A 84 8.22 2.20 -0.15
C GLY A 84 7.43 1.97 1.10
N VAL A 85 7.97 1.16 2.02
CA VAL A 85 7.37 0.91 3.32
C VAL A 85 8.42 1.08 4.42
N VAL A 86 7.97 1.45 5.61
CA VAL A 86 8.88 1.58 6.74
C VAL A 86 9.29 0.20 7.24
N ILE A 87 8.32 -0.66 7.53
CA ILE A 87 8.57 -2.00 8.05
C ILE A 87 7.85 -3.04 7.20
N GLU A 88 8.61 -4.02 6.73
CA GLU A 88 8.08 -5.19 6.03
C GLU A 88 8.17 -6.41 6.94
N LYS A 89 7.07 -7.14 7.08
CA LYS A 89 7.06 -8.47 7.70
C LYS A 89 7.48 -9.48 6.63
N GLY A 90 8.78 -9.80 6.59
CA GLY A 90 9.36 -10.63 5.55
C GLY A 90 8.91 -12.09 5.57
N PHE A 91 8.32 -12.54 6.67
CA PHE A 91 7.74 -13.88 6.80
C PHE A 91 6.30 -13.97 6.25
N GLN A 92 5.76 -12.88 5.73
CA GLN A 92 4.45 -12.83 5.09
C GLN A 92 4.58 -12.56 3.59
N PRO A 93 3.59 -12.93 2.77
CA PRO A 93 3.76 -12.93 1.31
C PRO A 93 3.66 -11.57 0.61
N GLY A 94 3.27 -10.52 1.32
CA GLY A 94 3.00 -9.21 0.70
C GLY A 94 4.18 -8.62 -0.04
N GLY A 95 5.38 -8.69 0.54
CA GLY A 95 6.60 -8.17 -0.09
C GLY A 95 6.95 -8.87 -1.38
N ASP A 96 6.91 -10.19 -1.38
CA ASP A 96 7.22 -10.99 -2.57
C ASP A 96 6.21 -10.73 -3.69
N PHE A 97 4.94 -10.58 -3.33
CA PHE A 97 3.89 -10.26 -4.27
C PHE A 97 4.12 -8.91 -4.94
N LEU A 98 4.47 -7.88 -4.16
CA LEU A 98 4.74 -6.54 -4.68
C LEU A 98 6.00 -6.49 -5.55
N ARG A 99 7.05 -7.22 -5.17
CA ARG A 99 8.31 -7.26 -5.94
C ARG A 99 8.13 -7.83 -7.33
N LYS A 100 7.10 -8.64 -7.55
CA LYS A 100 6.76 -9.14 -8.88
C LYS A 100 6.12 -8.08 -9.77
N GLN A 101 5.53 -7.05 -9.18
CA GLN A 101 4.82 -5.99 -9.91
C GLN A 101 5.64 -4.72 -10.05
N THR A 102 6.46 -4.39 -9.05
CA THR A 102 7.18 -3.12 -9.02
C THR A 102 8.39 -3.21 -8.10
N HIS A 103 9.23 -2.20 -8.15
CA HIS A 103 10.34 -2.06 -7.21
C HIS A 103 9.80 -1.73 -5.82
N LEU A 104 10.17 -2.52 -4.82
CA LEU A 104 9.79 -2.33 -3.42
C LEU A 104 11.03 -2.06 -2.58
N GLU A 105 11.02 -0.95 -1.85
CA GLU A 105 12.02 -0.63 -0.83
C GLU A 105 11.40 -0.67 0.55
N SER A 106 12.02 -1.40 1.45
CA SER A 106 11.63 -1.50 2.85
C SER A 106 12.78 -0.99 3.72
N LEU A 107 12.49 -0.08 4.64
CA LEU A 107 13.53 0.45 5.53
C LEU A 107 14.01 -0.61 6.51
N ALA A 108 13.12 -1.47 6.97
CA ALA A 108 13.46 -2.61 7.81
C ALA A 108 12.60 -3.81 7.42
N ILE A 109 13.22 -4.99 7.40
CA ILE A 109 12.52 -6.25 7.11
C ILE A 109 12.62 -7.13 8.35
N VAL A 110 11.48 -7.51 8.90
CA VAL A 110 11.39 -8.42 10.03
C VAL A 110 11.26 -9.84 9.51
N ASP A 111 12.24 -10.70 9.81
CA ASP A 111 12.24 -12.10 9.35
C ASP A 111 11.41 -13.01 10.24
N ALA A 112 11.34 -12.72 11.53
CA ALA A 112 10.59 -13.53 12.48
C ALA A 112 10.16 -12.71 13.69
N MET A 113 9.01 -13.07 14.23
CA MET A 113 8.49 -12.54 15.50
C MET A 113 8.08 -13.70 16.38
N ASP A 114 8.60 -13.76 17.61
CA ASP A 114 8.24 -14.77 18.61
C ASP A 114 7.15 -14.21 19.52
N GLU A 115 5.96 -14.77 19.43
CA GLU A 115 4.82 -14.32 20.23
C GLU A 115 4.98 -14.60 21.72
N LYS A 116 5.78 -15.61 22.08
CA LYS A 116 5.99 -15.99 23.48
C LYS A 116 7.02 -15.13 24.19
N THR A 117 8.12 -14.79 23.50
CA THR A 117 9.21 -14.02 24.07
C THR A 117 9.18 -12.55 23.67
N GLY A 118 8.42 -12.21 22.63
CA GLY A 118 8.41 -10.87 22.05
C GLY A 118 9.66 -10.54 21.23
N GLU A 119 10.52 -11.52 20.98
CA GLU A 119 11.73 -11.32 20.20
C GLU A 119 11.41 -11.07 18.73
N ILE A 120 12.08 -10.05 18.17
CA ILE A 120 11.96 -9.66 16.77
C ILE A 120 13.31 -9.84 16.09
N THR A 121 13.34 -10.58 14.98
CA THR A 121 14.55 -10.79 14.19
C THR A 121 14.47 -10.00 12.91
N PHE A 122 15.44 -9.13 12.67
CA PHE A 122 15.53 -8.33 11.46
C PHE A 122 16.41 -9.00 10.41
N ARG A 123 16.07 -8.79 9.14
CA ARG A 123 16.91 -9.21 8.02
C ARG A 123 18.09 -8.25 7.88
N GLU A 124 19.25 -8.82 7.74
CA GLU A 124 20.49 -8.05 7.47
C GLU A 124 20.62 -7.64 6.00
#